data_50211b25189711503bc44be1a77f8c22
#
_entry.id   50211b25189711503bc44be1a77f8c22
#
_cell.length_a   1.000
_cell.length_b   1.000
_cell.length_c   1.000
_cell.angle_alpha   90.00
_cell.angle_beta   90.00
_cell.angle_gamma   90.00
#
_symmetry.space_group_name_H-M   'P 1'
#
loop_
_entity.id
_entity.type
_entity.pdbx_description
1 polymer ?
#
loop_
_entity_poly.entity_id
_entity_poly.type
_entity_poly.pdbx_seq_one_letter_code
_entity_poly.pdbx_strand_id
1 'polypeptide(L)'
;MRFDFHTTSMSPEVLGDAAGELEQGGFDSIWTAETNHDPFVGLALAAARTERVRLATGLAVAFARNPMSTAMIANDLQLVAKGRFTLGLGTQKQNHITRRFSMPWSAPAARMREYVLAVRQIWHCFGTGERLRFRGEFYRHTVLNPFFDPGPNPYGPPPILLAGVGPRLIEVAGEVADGFLGHVLTTPEYLRNVVRPILADSRAKVGKTLDDFDIHLTPIVVTGTDEVSFGKAADAARASIAFYATVPGYQVALESCGLGDLHAELLRVAGTGRLEDLPAVIDDATLDILGIVGTPTEVARKFYDRFEGLAASVAFFDNSGDDLAPQLELNAALRTEQARRAAARIKVP
;
A
#
# COMPACT_ATOMS: atom_id res chain seq x y z
N MET A 1 9.74 13.39 2.60
CA MET A 1 8.62 12.44 2.66
C MET A 1 7.59 12.84 1.62
N ARG A 2 7.01 11.89 0.88
CA ARG A 2 5.94 12.12 -0.11
C ARG A 2 4.58 11.93 0.55
N PHE A 3 3.59 12.67 0.07
CA PHE A 3 2.19 12.55 0.52
C PHE A 3 1.32 12.12 -0.66
N ASP A 4 0.67 11.01 -0.48
CA ASP A 4 -0.01 10.29 -1.53
C ASP A 4 -1.52 10.23 -1.25
N PHE A 5 -2.32 10.25 -2.30
CA PHE A 5 -3.74 9.96 -2.24
C PHE A 5 -3.96 8.45 -2.38
N HIS A 6 -4.86 7.88 -1.61
CA HIS A 6 -5.21 6.46 -1.71
C HIS A 6 -6.74 6.29 -1.71
N THR A 7 -7.24 5.51 -2.65
CA THR A 7 -8.67 5.16 -2.68
C THR A 7 -8.88 3.65 -2.72
N THR A 8 -9.91 3.21 -2.00
CA THR A 8 -10.35 1.81 -1.99
C THR A 8 -11.68 1.59 -2.69
N SER A 9 -12.42 2.67 -3.05
CA SER A 9 -13.82 2.58 -3.47
C SER A 9 -14.18 3.42 -4.68
N MET A 10 -13.40 4.42 -5.05
CA MET A 10 -13.70 5.26 -6.22
C MET A 10 -13.84 4.42 -7.49
N SER A 11 -14.90 4.68 -8.26
CA SER A 11 -15.03 4.07 -9.58
C SER A 11 -13.92 4.54 -10.53
N PRO A 12 -13.57 3.77 -11.56
CA PRO A 12 -12.53 4.18 -12.51
C PRO A 12 -12.79 5.54 -13.16
N GLU A 13 -14.05 5.85 -13.46
CA GLU A 13 -14.45 7.12 -14.06
C GLU A 13 -14.25 8.28 -13.09
N VAL A 14 -14.77 8.16 -11.86
CA VAL A 14 -14.64 9.18 -10.80
C VAL A 14 -13.15 9.45 -10.51
N LEU A 15 -12.33 8.41 -10.37
CA LEU A 15 -10.89 8.58 -10.17
C LEU A 15 -10.22 9.28 -11.35
N GLY A 16 -10.60 8.90 -12.58
CA GLY A 16 -10.08 9.55 -13.77
C GLY A 16 -10.40 11.05 -13.80
N ASP A 17 -11.61 11.44 -13.43
CA ASP A 17 -12.04 12.85 -13.40
C ASP A 17 -11.36 13.62 -12.26
N ALA A 18 -11.18 13.00 -11.09
CA ALA A 18 -10.52 13.58 -9.93
C ALA A 18 -8.99 13.74 -10.08
N ALA A 19 -8.36 12.97 -10.96
CA ALA A 19 -6.90 12.88 -11.03
C ALA A 19 -6.19 14.24 -11.26
N GLY A 20 -6.77 15.11 -12.08
CA GLY A 20 -6.25 16.45 -12.33
C GLY A 20 -6.30 17.35 -11.09
N GLU A 21 -7.37 17.27 -10.31
CA GLU A 21 -7.54 18.00 -9.06
C GLU A 21 -6.56 17.51 -8.00
N LEU A 22 -6.37 16.18 -7.88
CA LEU A 22 -5.38 15.58 -6.99
C LEU A 22 -3.95 16.01 -7.33
N GLU A 23 -3.62 16.06 -8.61
CA GLU A 23 -2.31 16.57 -9.06
C GLU A 23 -2.14 18.06 -8.73
N GLN A 24 -3.16 18.89 -8.93
CA GLN A 24 -3.14 20.32 -8.61
C GLN A 24 -3.11 20.54 -7.08
N GLY A 25 -3.79 19.69 -6.32
CA GLY A 25 -3.78 19.67 -4.86
C GLY A 25 -2.44 19.26 -4.25
N GLY A 26 -1.45 18.91 -5.10
CA GLY A 26 -0.08 18.67 -4.67
C GLY A 26 0.18 17.29 -4.09
N PHE A 27 -0.64 16.29 -4.38
CA PHE A 27 -0.32 14.91 -4.06
C PHE A 27 0.85 14.41 -4.91
N ASP A 28 1.75 13.62 -4.30
CA ASP A 28 2.91 13.05 -5.00
C ASP A 28 2.55 11.79 -5.80
N SER A 29 1.54 11.03 -5.33
CA SER A 29 1.08 9.81 -6.00
C SER A 29 -0.43 9.59 -5.80
N ILE A 30 -1.04 8.86 -6.73
CA ILE A 30 -2.42 8.32 -6.62
C ILE A 30 -2.32 6.80 -6.54
N TRP A 31 -2.88 6.23 -5.47
CA TRP A 31 -2.91 4.80 -5.20
C TRP A 31 -4.32 4.25 -5.26
N THR A 32 -4.49 3.09 -5.89
CA THR A 32 -5.76 2.37 -5.94
C THR A 32 -5.63 0.96 -5.39
N ALA A 33 -6.60 0.53 -4.61
CA ALA A 33 -6.68 -0.84 -4.10
C ALA A 33 -7.64 -1.70 -4.93
N GLU A 34 -7.34 -3.00 -5.01
CA GLU A 34 -8.25 -3.99 -5.61
C GLU A 34 -9.30 -4.45 -4.61
N THR A 35 -10.42 -3.75 -4.57
CA THR A 35 -11.57 -4.03 -3.69
C THR A 35 -12.81 -4.38 -4.52
N ASN A 36 -13.68 -3.40 -4.78
CA ASN A 36 -14.86 -3.51 -5.63
C ASN A 36 -14.59 -3.21 -7.12
N HIS A 37 -13.45 -2.57 -7.40
CA HIS A 37 -13.00 -2.27 -8.76
C HIS A 37 -11.63 -2.87 -9.04
N ASP A 38 -11.31 -3.05 -10.34
CA ASP A 38 -9.97 -3.39 -10.80
C ASP A 38 -9.05 -2.17 -10.63
N PRO A 39 -7.87 -2.33 -10.01
CA PRO A 39 -7.01 -1.19 -9.68
C PRO A 39 -6.34 -0.54 -10.89
N PHE A 40 -6.23 -1.25 -12.02
CA PHE A 40 -5.49 -0.75 -13.19
C PHE A 40 -6.33 0.19 -14.07
N VAL A 41 -7.64 -0.03 -14.16
CA VAL A 41 -8.50 0.74 -15.07
C VAL A 41 -8.56 2.22 -14.68
N GLY A 42 -8.80 2.52 -13.40
CA GLY A 42 -8.83 3.90 -12.90
C GLY A 42 -7.48 4.60 -13.06
N LEU A 43 -6.37 3.88 -12.85
CA LEU A 43 -5.02 4.41 -13.04
C LEU A 43 -4.70 4.70 -14.51
N ALA A 44 -5.22 3.92 -15.45
CA ALA A 44 -5.06 4.22 -16.87
C ALA A 44 -5.77 5.52 -17.27
N LEU A 45 -6.97 5.76 -16.74
CA LEU A 45 -7.69 7.02 -16.94
C LEU A 45 -6.98 8.21 -16.28
N ALA A 46 -6.47 8.04 -15.06
CA ALA A 46 -5.68 9.04 -14.36
C ALA A 46 -4.38 9.36 -15.11
N ALA A 47 -3.70 8.35 -15.65
CA ALA A 47 -2.47 8.53 -16.44
C ALA A 47 -2.66 9.44 -17.66
N ALA A 48 -3.81 9.31 -18.33
CA ALA A 48 -4.16 10.10 -19.50
C ALA A 48 -4.50 11.56 -19.18
N ARG A 49 -4.82 11.87 -17.91
CA ARG A 49 -5.29 13.19 -17.45
C ARG A 49 -4.29 13.93 -16.57
N THR A 50 -3.12 13.33 -16.31
CA THR A 50 -2.07 13.89 -15.43
C THR A 50 -0.70 13.81 -16.08
N GLU A 51 0.21 14.68 -15.63
CA GLU A 51 1.57 14.77 -16.21
C GLU A 51 2.69 14.51 -15.20
N ARG A 52 2.45 14.75 -13.89
CA ARG A 52 3.49 14.74 -12.84
C ARG A 52 3.23 13.72 -11.75
N VAL A 53 1.98 13.61 -11.28
CA VAL A 53 1.62 12.71 -10.18
C VAL A 53 1.94 11.26 -10.52
N ARG A 54 2.56 10.56 -9.60
CA ARG A 54 2.83 9.12 -9.73
C ARG A 54 1.54 8.33 -9.58
N LEU A 55 1.50 7.15 -10.16
CA LEU A 55 0.34 6.27 -10.16
C LEU A 55 0.76 4.92 -9.61
N ALA A 56 -0.02 4.34 -8.72
CA ALA A 56 0.37 3.09 -8.10
C ALA A 56 -0.83 2.19 -7.73
N THR A 57 -0.64 0.90 -7.81
CA THR A 57 -1.58 -0.03 -7.19
C THR A 57 -1.23 -0.25 -5.72
N GLY A 58 -2.17 -0.06 -4.81
CA GLY A 58 -1.98 -0.22 -3.38
C GLY A 58 -3.08 -1.02 -2.69
N LEU A 59 -3.25 -2.30 -3.06
CA LEU A 59 -2.48 -3.19 -3.90
C LEU A 59 -3.31 -3.84 -5.01
N ALA A 60 -2.63 -4.39 -6.01
CA ALA A 60 -3.21 -5.37 -6.91
C ALA A 60 -3.01 -6.78 -6.35
N VAL A 61 -4.04 -7.63 -6.47
CA VAL A 61 -4.03 -9.00 -5.93
C VAL A 61 -3.27 -9.93 -6.88
N ALA A 62 -2.03 -10.26 -6.51
CA ALA A 62 -1.15 -11.07 -7.34
C ALA A 62 -1.73 -12.47 -7.64
N PHE A 63 -2.30 -13.14 -6.64
CA PHE A 63 -2.79 -14.52 -6.81
C PHE A 63 -4.15 -14.63 -7.52
N ALA A 64 -4.79 -13.50 -7.80
CA ALA A 64 -5.95 -13.46 -8.70
C ALA A 64 -5.55 -13.45 -10.19
N ARG A 65 -4.26 -13.24 -10.48
CA ARG A 65 -3.67 -13.10 -11.83
C ARG A 65 -2.46 -14.01 -11.98
N ASN A 66 -2.01 -14.19 -13.22
CA ASN A 66 -0.71 -14.83 -13.47
C ASN A 66 0.38 -13.76 -13.74
N PRO A 67 1.68 -14.11 -13.56
CA PRO A 67 2.77 -13.15 -13.77
C PRO A 67 2.81 -12.52 -15.16
N MET A 68 2.45 -13.26 -16.23
CA MET A 68 2.44 -12.72 -17.60
C MET A 68 1.41 -11.60 -17.76
N SER A 69 0.16 -11.83 -17.33
CA SER A 69 -0.89 -10.81 -17.42
C SER A 69 -0.54 -9.56 -16.62
N THR A 70 0.06 -9.76 -15.44
CA THR A 70 0.51 -8.64 -14.60
C THR A 70 1.69 -7.91 -15.23
N ALA A 71 2.65 -8.63 -15.82
CA ALA A 71 3.78 -8.00 -16.51
C ALA A 71 3.31 -7.14 -17.69
N MET A 72 2.35 -7.64 -18.50
CA MET A 72 1.80 -6.92 -19.63
C MET A 72 1.09 -5.64 -19.20
N ILE A 73 0.11 -5.73 -18.29
CA ILE A 73 -0.68 -4.55 -17.88
C ILE A 73 0.19 -3.50 -17.17
N ALA A 74 1.15 -3.93 -16.36
CA ALA A 74 2.06 -3.01 -15.70
C ALA A 74 3.03 -2.34 -16.67
N ASN A 75 3.49 -3.05 -17.71
CA ASN A 75 4.30 -2.48 -18.79
C ASN A 75 3.53 -1.43 -19.59
N ASP A 76 2.26 -1.73 -19.93
CA ASP A 76 1.41 -0.79 -20.67
C ASP A 76 1.07 0.45 -19.85
N LEU A 77 0.77 0.28 -18.54
CA LEU A 77 0.58 1.41 -17.66
C LEU A 77 1.84 2.26 -17.49
N GLN A 78 3.01 1.64 -17.38
CA GLN A 78 4.29 2.37 -17.33
C GLN A 78 4.49 3.21 -18.60
N LEU A 79 4.10 2.66 -19.76
CA LEU A 79 4.17 3.37 -21.03
C LEU A 79 3.21 4.56 -21.08
N VAL A 80 1.92 4.34 -20.77
CA VAL A 80 0.87 5.38 -20.77
C VAL A 80 1.18 6.46 -19.71
N ALA A 81 1.65 6.05 -18.54
CA ALA A 81 2.05 6.94 -17.45
C ALA A 81 3.42 7.61 -17.66
N LYS A 82 4.11 7.32 -18.77
CA LYS A 82 5.43 7.90 -19.09
C LYS A 82 6.44 7.74 -17.95
N GLY A 83 6.55 6.53 -17.40
CA GLY A 83 7.50 6.20 -16.33
C GLY A 83 7.03 6.51 -14.91
N ARG A 84 5.79 6.97 -14.71
CA ARG A 84 5.25 7.34 -13.39
C ARG A 84 4.52 6.22 -12.65
N PHE A 85 4.43 5.01 -13.22
CA PHE A 85 3.70 3.90 -12.62
C PHE A 85 4.57 3.10 -11.64
N THR A 86 3.95 2.62 -10.55
CA THR A 86 4.51 1.71 -9.55
C THR A 86 3.54 0.55 -9.35
N LEU A 87 4.06 -0.68 -9.41
CA LEU A 87 3.28 -1.90 -9.22
C LEU A 87 3.33 -2.35 -7.76
N GLY A 88 2.28 -2.05 -7.00
CA GLY A 88 2.10 -2.58 -5.65
C GLY A 88 1.31 -3.89 -5.68
N LEU A 89 1.86 -4.94 -5.10
CA LEU A 89 1.31 -6.29 -5.10
C LEU A 89 1.09 -6.84 -3.70
N GLY A 90 0.10 -7.70 -3.54
CA GLY A 90 -0.11 -8.47 -2.32
C GLY A 90 -0.78 -9.81 -2.59
N THR A 91 -0.70 -10.71 -1.59
CA THR A 91 -1.24 -12.08 -1.71
C THR A 91 -2.74 -12.16 -1.56
N GLN A 92 -3.36 -11.20 -0.87
CA GLN A 92 -4.71 -11.28 -0.32
C GLN A 92 -4.83 -12.47 0.68
N LYS A 93 -6.04 -12.72 1.21
CA LYS A 93 -6.35 -13.85 2.13
C LYS A 93 -6.80 -15.09 1.36
N GLN A 94 -6.55 -16.28 1.92
CA GLN A 94 -6.87 -17.56 1.30
C GLN A 94 -8.33 -17.67 0.82
N ASN A 95 -9.29 -17.32 1.67
CA ASN A 95 -10.70 -17.43 1.32
C ASN A 95 -11.13 -16.50 0.17
N HIS A 96 -10.51 -15.32 0.03
CA HIS A 96 -10.76 -14.44 -1.11
C HIS A 96 -10.16 -15.04 -2.39
N ILE A 97 -8.93 -15.56 -2.32
CA ILE A 97 -8.31 -16.20 -3.49
C ILE A 97 -9.10 -17.42 -3.94
N THR A 98 -9.51 -18.29 -3.01
CA THR A 98 -10.17 -19.54 -3.36
C THR A 98 -11.66 -19.38 -3.69
N ARG A 99 -12.39 -18.46 -3.01
CA ARG A 99 -13.85 -18.33 -3.13
C ARG A 99 -14.31 -17.17 -3.99
N ARG A 100 -13.57 -16.03 -3.98
CA ARG A 100 -13.90 -14.86 -4.82
C ARG A 100 -13.25 -14.96 -6.19
N PHE A 101 -11.95 -15.33 -6.24
CA PHE A 101 -11.20 -15.40 -7.49
C PHE A 101 -11.12 -16.81 -8.09
N SER A 102 -11.59 -17.84 -7.37
CA SER A 102 -11.55 -19.26 -7.81
C SER A 102 -10.14 -19.73 -8.21
N MET A 103 -9.11 -19.25 -7.48
CA MET A 103 -7.71 -19.56 -7.76
C MET A 103 -7.09 -20.42 -6.66
N PRO A 104 -6.06 -21.22 -6.97
CA PRO A 104 -5.40 -22.06 -5.98
C PRO A 104 -4.62 -21.22 -4.96
N TRP A 105 -4.55 -21.71 -3.72
CA TRP A 105 -3.78 -21.13 -2.63
C TRP A 105 -2.77 -22.14 -2.10
N SER A 106 -1.49 -21.76 -2.10
CA SER A 106 -0.41 -22.55 -1.50
C SER A 106 0.79 -21.66 -1.19
N ALA A 107 1.55 -21.98 -0.13
CA ALA A 107 2.86 -21.44 0.20
C ALA A 107 3.02 -19.92 -0.12
N PRO A 108 2.22 -19.00 0.47
CA PRO A 108 2.05 -17.63 -0.05
C PRO A 108 3.36 -16.83 -0.14
N ALA A 109 4.30 -17.01 0.77
CA ALA A 109 5.58 -16.30 0.72
C ALA A 109 6.48 -16.82 -0.44
N ALA A 110 6.66 -18.13 -0.55
CA ALA A 110 7.46 -18.72 -1.62
C ALA A 110 6.86 -18.44 -3.00
N ARG A 111 5.53 -18.56 -3.11
CA ARG A 111 4.79 -18.26 -4.34
C ARG A 111 4.87 -16.78 -4.73
N MET A 112 4.80 -15.84 -3.76
CA MET A 112 4.96 -14.41 -4.03
C MET A 112 6.37 -14.08 -4.51
N ARG A 113 7.39 -14.67 -3.87
CA ARG A 113 8.78 -14.52 -4.30
C ARG A 113 8.94 -14.95 -5.76
N GLU A 114 8.44 -16.13 -6.11
CA GLU A 114 8.52 -16.65 -7.47
C GLU A 114 7.70 -15.81 -8.46
N TYR A 115 6.53 -15.29 -8.04
CA TYR A 115 5.70 -14.40 -8.84
C TYR A 115 6.47 -13.14 -9.28
N VAL A 116 7.11 -12.46 -8.34
CA VAL A 116 7.90 -11.24 -8.63
C VAL A 116 9.08 -11.56 -9.55
N LEU A 117 9.80 -12.65 -9.28
CA LEU A 117 10.91 -13.08 -10.13
C LEU A 117 10.45 -13.41 -11.55
N ALA A 118 9.26 -14.02 -11.70
CA ALA A 118 8.67 -14.30 -13.02
C ALA A 118 8.32 -13.00 -13.75
N VAL A 119 7.68 -12.03 -13.09
CA VAL A 119 7.36 -10.72 -13.67
C VAL A 119 8.66 -10.02 -14.12
N ARG A 120 9.68 -9.98 -13.29
CA ARG A 120 10.98 -9.36 -13.63
C ARG A 120 11.66 -10.04 -14.81
N GLN A 121 11.62 -11.38 -14.89
CA GLN A 121 12.18 -12.12 -16.03
C GLN A 121 11.41 -11.84 -17.32
N ILE A 122 10.09 -11.69 -17.27
CA ILE A 122 9.28 -11.32 -18.42
C ILE A 122 9.66 -9.92 -18.91
N TRP A 123 9.74 -8.93 -18.03
CA TRP A 123 10.18 -7.58 -18.40
C TRP A 123 11.64 -7.54 -18.91
N HIS A 124 12.53 -8.35 -18.34
CA HIS A 124 13.88 -8.49 -18.87
C HIS A 124 13.86 -8.94 -20.33
N CYS A 125 13.04 -9.96 -20.65
CA CYS A 125 12.89 -10.44 -22.03
C CYS A 125 12.28 -9.38 -22.96
N PHE A 126 11.29 -8.60 -22.51
CA PHE A 126 10.75 -7.46 -23.29
C PHE A 126 11.84 -6.41 -23.58
N GLY A 127 12.74 -6.16 -22.62
CA GLY A 127 13.81 -5.18 -22.78
C GLY A 127 14.98 -5.65 -23.65
N THR A 128 15.26 -6.94 -23.67
CA THR A 128 16.49 -7.49 -24.31
C THR A 128 16.22 -8.31 -25.58
N GLY A 129 14.97 -8.75 -25.79
CA GLY A 129 14.63 -9.72 -26.84
C GLY A 129 15.14 -11.15 -26.58
N GLU A 130 15.66 -11.42 -25.36
CA GLU A 130 16.11 -12.73 -25.00
C GLU A 130 14.95 -13.72 -24.88
N ARG A 131 15.26 -15.01 -25.15
CA ARG A 131 14.26 -16.07 -25.05
C ARG A 131 13.78 -16.24 -23.61
N LEU A 132 12.47 -16.17 -23.37
CA LEU A 132 11.85 -16.40 -22.08
C LEU A 132 12.05 -17.84 -21.59
N ARG A 133 12.70 -17.99 -20.42
CA ARG A 133 13.08 -19.29 -19.82
C ARG A 133 12.87 -19.24 -18.31
N PHE A 134 11.63 -19.04 -17.86
CA PHE A 134 11.31 -19.12 -16.45
C PHE A 134 10.67 -20.47 -16.10
N ARG A 135 11.25 -21.20 -15.15
CA ARG A 135 10.78 -22.51 -14.69
C ARG A 135 10.91 -22.58 -13.16
N GLY A 136 9.82 -22.22 -12.48
CA GLY A 136 9.72 -22.30 -11.05
C GLY A 136 8.85 -23.47 -10.58
N GLU A 137 8.56 -23.50 -9.31
CA GLU A 137 7.67 -24.46 -8.65
C GLU A 137 6.19 -24.12 -8.95
N PHE A 138 5.84 -22.83 -8.92
CA PHE A 138 4.46 -22.34 -9.06
C PHE A 138 4.16 -21.82 -10.46
N TYR A 139 5.16 -21.29 -11.18
CA TYR A 139 4.97 -20.62 -12.46
C TYR A 139 5.99 -21.11 -13.50
N ARG A 140 5.49 -21.23 -14.75
CA ARG A 140 6.31 -21.62 -15.88
C ARG A 140 6.00 -20.76 -17.09
N HIS A 141 6.94 -19.92 -17.50
CA HIS A 141 6.85 -19.06 -18.66
C HIS A 141 8.00 -19.34 -19.62
N THR A 142 7.72 -19.95 -20.78
CA THR A 142 8.74 -20.41 -21.72
C THR A 142 8.43 -20.07 -23.17
N VAL A 143 7.37 -19.33 -23.40
CA VAL A 143 6.93 -18.90 -24.72
C VAL A 143 6.79 -17.38 -24.72
N LEU A 144 7.59 -16.74 -25.55
CA LEU A 144 7.50 -15.34 -25.94
C LEU A 144 8.10 -15.29 -27.35
N ASN A 145 7.26 -15.13 -28.34
CA ASN A 145 7.70 -14.97 -29.72
C ASN A 145 7.52 -13.51 -30.17
N PRO A 146 8.10 -13.07 -31.28
CA PRO A 146 8.05 -11.67 -31.70
C PRO A 146 6.63 -11.09 -31.88
N PHE A 147 5.61 -11.94 -32.09
CA PHE A 147 4.23 -11.49 -32.20
C PHE A 147 3.64 -11.04 -30.83
N PHE A 148 4.13 -11.60 -29.72
CA PHE A 148 3.68 -11.31 -28.35
C PHE A 148 4.66 -10.43 -27.56
N ASP A 149 5.79 -10.07 -28.16
CA ASP A 149 6.81 -9.25 -27.53
C ASP A 149 6.55 -7.77 -27.83
N PRO A 150 6.23 -6.94 -26.81
CA PRO A 150 6.00 -5.51 -27.00
C PRO A 150 7.31 -4.74 -27.28
N GLY A 151 8.48 -5.37 -27.12
CA GLY A 151 9.77 -4.72 -27.16
C GLY A 151 10.09 -3.91 -25.90
N PRO A 152 11.21 -3.18 -25.92
CA PRO A 152 11.69 -2.42 -24.77
C PRO A 152 10.79 -1.23 -24.45
N ASN A 153 10.40 -1.08 -23.17
CA ASN A 153 9.72 0.10 -22.69
C ASN A 153 10.73 1.26 -22.54
N PRO A 154 10.51 2.42 -23.18
CA PRO A 154 11.46 3.54 -23.13
C PRO A 154 11.65 4.12 -21.71
N TYR A 155 10.73 3.83 -20.79
CA TYR A 155 10.80 4.28 -19.39
C TYR A 155 11.35 3.21 -18.44
N GLY A 156 11.73 2.04 -18.96
CA GLY A 156 12.12 0.88 -18.16
C GLY A 156 10.94 0.19 -17.45
N PRO A 157 11.20 -0.89 -16.72
CA PRO A 157 10.19 -1.58 -15.94
C PRO A 157 9.73 -0.75 -14.74
N PRO A 158 8.43 -0.81 -14.35
CA PRO A 158 7.97 -0.12 -13.17
C PRO A 158 8.59 -0.72 -11.89
N PRO A 159 8.81 0.09 -10.84
CA PRO A 159 9.16 -0.42 -9.52
C PRO A 159 8.06 -1.36 -8.98
N ILE A 160 8.47 -2.39 -8.22
CA ILE A 160 7.55 -3.31 -7.55
C ILE A 160 7.62 -3.09 -6.04
N LEU A 161 6.48 -2.78 -5.42
CA LEU A 161 6.33 -2.76 -3.97
C LEU A 161 5.49 -3.97 -3.52
N LEU A 162 5.89 -4.60 -2.41
CA LEU A 162 5.15 -5.74 -1.87
C LEU A 162 4.50 -5.41 -0.54
N ALA A 163 3.22 -5.75 -0.42
CA ALA A 163 2.50 -5.71 0.84
C ALA A 163 2.73 -7.01 1.63
N GLY A 164 2.96 -6.87 2.93
CA GLY A 164 3.09 -8.00 3.83
C GLY A 164 2.89 -7.58 5.28
N VAL A 165 2.33 -8.49 6.09
CA VAL A 165 2.14 -8.27 7.53
C VAL A 165 3.02 -9.24 8.33
N GLY A 166 3.06 -10.51 7.92
CA GLY A 166 3.87 -11.51 8.61
C GLY A 166 5.34 -11.47 8.19
N PRO A 167 6.26 -11.89 9.08
CA PRO A 167 7.71 -11.82 8.86
C PRO A 167 8.17 -12.40 7.53
N ARG A 168 7.63 -13.54 7.11
CA ARG A 168 8.01 -14.20 5.85
C ARG A 168 7.70 -13.37 4.59
N LEU A 169 6.59 -12.62 4.56
CA LEU A 169 6.28 -11.76 3.42
C LEU A 169 7.13 -10.48 3.44
N ILE A 170 7.49 -9.99 4.64
CA ILE A 170 8.42 -8.88 4.79
C ILE A 170 9.83 -9.28 4.29
N GLU A 171 10.29 -10.49 4.63
CA GLU A 171 11.55 -11.04 4.08
C GLU A 171 11.53 -11.09 2.56
N VAL A 172 10.46 -11.62 1.96
CA VAL A 172 10.30 -11.67 0.50
C VAL A 172 10.34 -10.27 -0.11
N ALA A 173 9.68 -9.29 0.52
CA ALA A 173 9.73 -7.90 0.04
C ALA A 173 11.18 -7.37 0.02
N GLY A 174 11.95 -7.60 1.09
CA GLY A 174 13.37 -7.21 1.14
C GLY A 174 14.24 -7.91 0.08
N GLU A 175 13.96 -9.18 -0.23
CA GLU A 175 14.76 -9.95 -1.21
C GLU A 175 14.50 -9.54 -2.66
N VAL A 176 13.24 -9.36 -3.07
CA VAL A 176 12.86 -9.30 -4.50
C VAL A 176 12.17 -8.02 -4.94
N ALA A 177 11.72 -7.18 -4.00
CA ALA A 177 11.01 -5.94 -4.33
C ALA A 177 11.92 -4.69 -4.32
N ASP A 178 11.37 -3.59 -4.79
CA ASP A 178 11.98 -2.25 -4.75
C ASP A 178 11.44 -1.43 -3.57
N GLY A 179 10.42 -1.95 -2.87
CA GLY A 179 9.84 -1.32 -1.70
C GLY A 179 8.81 -2.20 -0.99
N PHE A 180 8.32 -1.68 0.12
CA PHE A 180 7.37 -2.32 1.03
C PHE A 180 6.11 -1.47 1.20
N LEU A 181 4.94 -2.12 1.15
CA LEU A 181 3.66 -1.51 1.48
C LEU A 181 3.24 -1.95 2.90
N GLY A 182 3.33 -1.01 3.84
CA GLY A 182 2.85 -1.22 5.20
C GLY A 182 1.32 -1.21 5.27
N HIS A 183 0.78 -2.08 6.09
CA HIS A 183 -0.65 -2.16 6.34
C HIS A 183 -1.13 -1.01 7.26
N VAL A 184 -2.43 -0.74 7.28
CA VAL A 184 -3.06 0.31 8.11
C VAL A 184 -2.76 0.19 9.62
N LEU A 185 -2.47 -1.01 10.12
CA LEU A 185 -2.03 -1.27 11.50
C LEU A 185 -0.49 -1.27 11.67
N THR A 186 0.25 -0.71 10.72
CA THR A 186 1.71 -0.56 10.84
C THR A 186 2.03 0.65 11.73
N THR A 187 2.11 0.40 13.04
CA THR A 187 2.51 1.42 14.02
C THR A 187 4.01 1.78 13.90
N PRO A 188 4.46 2.93 14.40
CA PRO A 188 5.88 3.27 14.44
C PRO A 188 6.73 2.22 15.18
N GLU A 189 6.19 1.62 16.25
CA GLU A 189 6.83 0.58 17.06
C GLU A 189 7.01 -0.70 16.23
N TYR A 190 5.96 -1.15 15.56
CA TYR A 190 6.02 -2.31 14.66
C TYR A 190 7.00 -2.08 13.52
N LEU A 191 6.99 -0.89 12.95
CA LEU A 191 7.90 -0.53 11.85
C LEU A 191 9.37 -0.54 12.31
N ARG A 192 9.68 0.09 13.48
CA ARG A 192 11.05 0.15 14.01
C ARG A 192 11.58 -1.19 14.48
N ASN A 193 10.75 -1.94 15.21
CA ASN A 193 11.19 -3.10 15.98
C ASN A 193 11.05 -4.42 15.22
N VAL A 194 10.20 -4.49 14.20
CA VAL A 194 9.93 -5.72 13.46
C VAL A 194 10.19 -5.54 11.96
N VAL A 195 9.50 -4.62 11.30
CA VAL A 195 9.51 -4.52 9.83
C VAL A 195 10.89 -4.13 9.30
N ARG A 196 11.44 -3.00 9.78
CA ARG A 196 12.74 -2.50 9.28
C ARG A 196 13.91 -3.44 9.54
N PRO A 197 14.07 -4.09 10.70
CA PRO A 197 15.12 -5.11 10.89
C PRO A 197 15.00 -6.26 9.91
N ILE A 198 13.81 -6.84 9.71
CA ILE A 198 13.61 -7.94 8.76
C ILE A 198 13.94 -7.50 7.33
N LEU A 199 13.49 -6.31 6.92
CA LEU A 199 13.82 -5.75 5.60
C LEU A 199 15.32 -5.54 5.45
N ALA A 200 16.02 -5.00 6.45
CA ALA A 200 17.44 -4.76 6.41
C ALA A 200 18.21 -6.07 6.26
N ASP A 201 17.87 -7.09 7.06
CA ASP A 201 18.51 -8.41 7.03
C ASP A 201 18.29 -9.13 5.68
N SER A 202 17.05 -9.07 5.16
CA SER A 202 16.75 -9.72 3.87
C SER A 202 17.40 -9.01 2.68
N ARG A 203 17.50 -7.69 2.72
CA ARG A 203 18.22 -6.92 1.69
C ARG A 203 19.74 -7.18 1.75
N ALA A 204 20.32 -7.28 2.94
CA ALA A 204 21.74 -7.61 3.12
C ALA A 204 22.09 -8.97 2.51
N LYS A 205 21.19 -9.97 2.60
CA LYS A 205 21.37 -11.30 1.97
C LYS A 205 21.52 -11.23 0.45
N VAL A 206 20.98 -10.19 -0.20
CA VAL A 206 21.08 -9.97 -1.65
C VAL A 206 22.01 -8.81 -2.01
N GLY A 207 22.87 -8.39 -1.07
CA GLY A 207 23.90 -7.36 -1.28
C GLY A 207 23.35 -5.93 -1.42
N LYS A 208 22.17 -5.62 -0.85
CA LYS A 208 21.51 -4.31 -0.92
C LYS A 208 21.30 -3.72 0.48
N THR A 209 21.01 -2.40 0.55
CA THR A 209 20.66 -1.70 1.78
C THR A 209 19.21 -1.19 1.72
N LEU A 210 18.77 -0.48 2.75
CA LEU A 210 17.47 0.21 2.75
C LEU A 210 17.49 1.61 2.10
N ASP A 211 18.65 2.10 1.66
CA ASP A 211 18.78 3.46 1.13
C ASP A 211 17.97 3.66 -0.16
N ASP A 212 17.94 2.63 -1.02
CA ASP A 212 17.17 2.61 -2.26
C ASP A 212 15.87 1.81 -2.15
N PHE A 213 15.31 1.69 -0.94
CA PHE A 213 14.14 0.88 -0.69
C PHE A 213 12.99 1.73 -0.16
N ASP A 214 11.93 1.86 -0.96
CA ASP A 214 10.76 2.65 -0.59
C ASP A 214 9.90 1.92 0.45
N ILE A 215 9.61 2.59 1.57
CA ILE A 215 8.58 2.15 2.53
C ILE A 215 7.41 3.10 2.40
N HIS A 216 6.28 2.57 1.95
CA HIS A 216 5.02 3.29 1.85
C HIS A 216 4.06 2.82 2.94
N LEU A 217 3.42 3.75 3.65
CA LEU A 217 2.49 3.49 4.74
C LEU A 217 1.11 4.05 4.44
N THR A 218 0.09 3.41 4.99
CA THR A 218 -1.32 3.85 4.93
C THR A 218 -1.92 3.87 6.34
N PRO A 219 -1.46 4.75 7.25
CA PRO A 219 -2.00 4.82 8.59
C PRO A 219 -3.47 5.25 8.60
N ILE A 220 -4.21 4.79 9.60
CA ILE A 220 -5.57 5.25 9.87
C ILE A 220 -5.49 6.70 10.36
N VAL A 221 -6.31 7.57 9.77
CA VAL A 221 -6.45 8.96 10.18
C VAL A 221 -7.88 9.22 10.62
N VAL A 222 -8.02 9.92 11.75
CA VAL A 222 -9.29 10.43 12.26
C VAL A 222 -9.20 11.93 12.32
N THR A 223 -9.84 12.59 11.36
CA THR A 223 -9.92 14.05 11.29
C THR A 223 -11.28 14.47 10.72
N GLY A 224 -11.62 15.72 10.88
CA GLY A 224 -12.85 16.30 10.36
C GLY A 224 -12.84 17.81 10.48
N THR A 225 -13.68 18.49 9.70
CA THR A 225 -13.86 19.94 9.71
C THR A 225 -14.87 20.40 10.77
N ASP A 226 -15.69 19.46 11.29
CA ASP A 226 -16.68 19.65 12.34
C ASP A 226 -16.85 18.37 13.17
N GLU A 227 -17.65 18.46 14.26
CA GLU A 227 -17.90 17.32 15.18
C GLU A 227 -18.58 16.13 14.45
N VAL A 228 -19.41 16.39 13.46
CA VAL A 228 -20.16 15.34 12.75
C VAL A 228 -19.22 14.55 11.84
N SER A 229 -18.41 15.23 11.05
CA SER A 229 -17.42 14.60 10.17
C SER A 229 -16.33 13.88 10.98
N PHE A 230 -15.88 14.49 12.08
CA PHE A 230 -14.93 13.85 12.99
C PHE A 230 -15.49 12.58 13.64
N GLY A 231 -16.75 12.61 14.12
CA GLY A 231 -17.43 11.45 14.70
C GLY A 231 -17.54 10.30 13.70
N LYS A 232 -17.95 10.60 12.46
CA LYS A 232 -18.01 9.59 11.38
C LYS A 232 -16.64 8.98 11.07
N ALA A 233 -15.59 9.79 11.01
CA ALA A 233 -14.22 9.31 10.79
C ALA A 233 -13.75 8.42 11.95
N ALA A 234 -14.06 8.77 13.20
CA ALA A 234 -13.73 7.97 14.37
C ALA A 234 -14.44 6.61 14.36
N ASP A 235 -15.74 6.59 14.04
CA ASP A 235 -16.51 5.35 13.96
C ASP A 235 -16.00 4.42 12.83
N ALA A 236 -15.71 4.98 11.67
CA ALA A 236 -15.13 4.25 10.55
C ALA A 236 -13.74 3.69 10.90
N ALA A 237 -12.92 4.45 11.62
CA ALA A 237 -11.61 4.01 12.09
C ALA A 237 -11.73 2.87 13.10
N ARG A 238 -12.62 2.97 14.10
CA ARG A 238 -12.90 1.87 15.06
C ARG A 238 -13.35 0.60 14.35
N ALA A 239 -14.26 0.72 13.38
CA ALA A 239 -14.73 -0.42 12.60
C ALA A 239 -13.59 -1.07 11.81
N SER A 240 -12.73 -0.28 11.19
CA SER A 240 -11.57 -0.75 10.43
C SER A 240 -10.54 -1.44 11.34
N ILE A 241 -10.19 -0.82 12.48
CA ILE A 241 -9.28 -1.41 13.46
C ILE A 241 -9.83 -2.75 13.96
N ALA A 242 -11.09 -2.78 14.38
CA ALA A 242 -11.73 -4.00 14.88
C ALA A 242 -11.71 -5.11 13.84
N PHE A 243 -12.05 -4.80 12.58
CA PHE A 243 -12.02 -5.77 11.47
C PHE A 243 -10.62 -6.36 11.25
N TYR A 244 -9.59 -5.52 11.19
CA TYR A 244 -8.23 -6.01 10.94
C TYR A 244 -7.63 -6.71 12.16
N ALA A 245 -7.90 -6.22 13.37
CA ALA A 245 -7.37 -6.79 14.60
C ALA A 245 -7.94 -8.19 14.93
N THR A 246 -9.08 -8.62 14.33
CA THR A 246 -9.57 -10.01 14.41
C THR A 246 -8.73 -10.99 13.57
N VAL A 247 -7.85 -10.52 12.69
CA VAL A 247 -7.09 -11.40 11.80
C VAL A 247 -5.78 -11.80 12.46
N PRO A 248 -5.48 -13.11 12.63
CA PRO A 248 -4.29 -13.56 13.35
C PRO A 248 -2.96 -13.00 12.85
N GLY A 249 -2.86 -12.69 11.54
CA GLY A 249 -1.65 -12.14 10.95
C GLY A 249 -1.24 -10.77 11.49
N TYR A 250 -2.15 -10.01 12.13
CA TYR A 250 -1.86 -8.69 12.69
C TYR A 250 -1.52 -8.69 14.18
N GLN A 251 -1.60 -9.87 14.85
CA GLN A 251 -1.33 -9.98 16.28
C GLN A 251 0.07 -9.42 16.65
N VAL A 252 1.09 -9.72 15.85
CA VAL A 252 2.45 -9.23 16.09
C VAL A 252 2.51 -7.69 16.04
N ALA A 253 1.74 -7.04 15.17
CA ALA A 253 1.65 -5.58 15.12
C ALA A 253 1.00 -5.02 16.39
N LEU A 254 -0.07 -5.65 16.88
CA LEU A 254 -0.75 -5.26 18.13
C LEU A 254 0.15 -5.48 19.35
N GLU A 255 0.83 -6.62 19.45
CA GLU A 255 1.79 -6.92 20.52
C GLU A 255 2.92 -5.88 20.59
N SER A 256 3.41 -5.42 19.43
CA SER A 256 4.51 -4.44 19.35
C SER A 256 4.17 -3.07 19.92
N CYS A 257 2.88 -2.74 20.05
CA CYS A 257 2.41 -1.47 20.64
C CYS A 257 1.64 -1.67 21.96
N GLY A 258 1.78 -2.82 22.61
CA GLY A 258 1.19 -3.10 23.93
C GLY A 258 -0.29 -3.49 23.89
N LEU A 259 -0.84 -3.81 22.72
CA LEU A 259 -2.25 -4.19 22.51
C LEU A 259 -2.42 -5.69 22.23
N GLY A 260 -1.55 -6.56 22.78
CA GLY A 260 -1.56 -8.00 22.52
C GLY A 260 -2.89 -8.68 22.89
N ASP A 261 -3.57 -8.23 23.94
CA ASP A 261 -4.84 -8.81 24.39
C ASP A 261 -6.05 -8.43 23.51
N LEU A 262 -5.94 -7.33 22.72
CA LEU A 262 -7.02 -6.83 21.89
C LEU A 262 -7.54 -7.87 20.89
N HIS A 263 -6.63 -8.66 20.30
CA HIS A 263 -7.00 -9.73 19.36
C HIS A 263 -7.92 -10.76 20.01
N ALA A 264 -7.55 -11.24 21.20
CA ALA A 264 -8.35 -12.25 21.94
C ALA A 264 -9.71 -11.67 22.37
N GLU A 265 -9.75 -10.41 22.81
CA GLU A 265 -10.99 -9.74 23.18
C GLU A 265 -11.95 -9.59 22.00
N LEU A 266 -11.46 -9.11 20.86
CA LEU A 266 -12.26 -9.01 19.64
C LEU A 266 -12.78 -10.37 19.15
N LEU A 267 -11.97 -11.44 19.24
CA LEU A 267 -12.42 -12.79 18.89
C LEU A 267 -13.51 -13.29 19.85
N ARG A 268 -13.43 -12.94 21.13
CA ARG A 268 -14.47 -13.27 22.12
C ARG A 268 -15.80 -12.60 21.77
N VAL A 269 -15.79 -11.32 21.39
CA VAL A 269 -16.99 -10.59 20.95
C VAL A 269 -17.51 -11.15 19.63
N ALA A 270 -16.64 -11.40 18.65
CA ALA A 270 -17.03 -12.02 17.37
C ALA A 270 -17.69 -13.40 17.57
N GLY A 271 -17.23 -14.17 18.55
CA GLY A 271 -17.80 -15.48 18.91
C GLY A 271 -19.25 -15.42 19.43
N THR A 272 -19.74 -14.25 19.85
CA THR A 272 -21.16 -14.06 20.21
C THR A 272 -22.09 -13.95 19.00
N GLY A 273 -21.53 -13.80 17.79
CA GLY A 273 -22.26 -13.60 16.54
C GLY A 273 -22.70 -12.14 16.29
N ARG A 274 -22.44 -11.23 17.22
CA ARG A 274 -22.79 -9.81 17.11
C ARG A 274 -21.58 -9.01 16.61
N LEU A 275 -21.35 -9.04 15.30
CA LEU A 275 -20.21 -8.36 14.67
C LEU A 275 -20.31 -6.84 14.74
N GLU A 276 -21.51 -6.30 14.88
CA GLU A 276 -21.81 -4.88 15.08
C GLU A 276 -21.26 -4.32 16.42
N ASP A 277 -21.00 -5.19 17.40
CA ASP A 277 -20.42 -4.79 18.69
C ASP A 277 -18.89 -4.64 18.65
N LEU A 278 -18.22 -5.14 17.61
CA LEU A 278 -16.75 -5.12 17.51
C LEU A 278 -16.14 -3.71 17.59
N PRO A 279 -16.68 -2.68 16.93
CA PRO A 279 -16.11 -1.33 17.01
C PRO A 279 -16.13 -0.75 18.43
N ALA A 280 -17.08 -1.16 19.28
CA ALA A 280 -17.19 -0.68 20.67
C ALA A 280 -16.07 -1.17 21.59
N VAL A 281 -15.34 -2.21 21.19
CA VAL A 281 -14.13 -2.68 21.90
C VAL A 281 -12.96 -1.71 21.75
N ILE A 282 -12.97 -0.88 20.70
CA ILE A 282 -11.90 0.07 20.40
C ILE A 282 -12.18 1.38 21.15
N ASP A 283 -11.58 1.54 22.31
CA ASP A 283 -11.66 2.76 23.07
C ASP A 283 -10.79 3.90 22.49
N ASP A 284 -10.89 5.09 23.05
CA ASP A 284 -10.16 6.26 22.57
C ASP A 284 -8.64 6.10 22.68
N ALA A 285 -8.16 5.42 23.72
CA ALA A 285 -6.74 5.17 23.93
C ALA A 285 -6.19 4.23 22.85
N THR A 286 -6.91 3.14 22.56
CA THR A 286 -6.60 2.21 21.47
C THR A 286 -6.63 2.92 20.10
N LEU A 287 -7.63 3.78 19.90
CA LEU A 287 -7.77 4.56 18.67
C LEU A 287 -6.58 5.53 18.48
N ASP A 288 -6.11 6.19 19.54
CA ASP A 288 -4.95 7.12 19.46
C ASP A 288 -3.61 6.37 19.27
N ILE A 289 -3.49 5.12 19.72
CA ILE A 289 -2.30 4.28 19.45
C ILE A 289 -2.27 3.84 17.99
N LEU A 290 -3.38 3.29 17.48
CA LEU A 290 -3.43 2.67 16.15
C LEU A 290 -3.75 3.67 15.02
N GLY A 291 -4.32 4.83 15.35
CA GLY A 291 -4.66 5.90 14.42
C GLY A 291 -3.89 7.19 14.70
N ILE A 292 -4.12 8.18 13.86
CA ILE A 292 -3.64 9.56 14.05
C ILE A 292 -4.88 10.43 14.17
N VAL A 293 -5.18 10.87 15.39
CA VAL A 293 -6.45 11.54 15.75
C VAL A 293 -6.23 13.02 16.00
N GLY A 294 -7.05 13.90 15.41
CA GLY A 294 -7.02 15.34 15.67
C GLY A 294 -7.51 16.17 14.49
N THR A 295 -7.41 17.49 14.63
CA THR A 295 -7.60 18.43 13.53
C THR A 295 -6.56 18.19 12.42
N PRO A 296 -6.76 18.63 11.16
CA PRO A 296 -5.78 18.44 10.08
C PRO A 296 -4.36 18.91 10.47
N THR A 297 -4.24 20.03 11.18
CA THR A 297 -2.94 20.55 11.66
C THR A 297 -2.31 19.65 12.73
N GLU A 298 -3.10 19.14 13.67
CA GLU A 298 -2.63 18.22 14.71
C GLU A 298 -2.23 16.88 14.12
N VAL A 299 -3.02 16.34 13.18
CA VAL A 299 -2.70 15.12 12.44
C VAL A 299 -1.38 15.29 11.69
N ALA A 300 -1.18 16.41 10.99
CA ALA A 300 0.06 16.69 10.28
C ALA A 300 1.27 16.67 11.24
N ARG A 301 1.18 17.34 12.40
CA ARG A 301 2.24 17.34 13.39
C ARG A 301 2.50 15.95 13.97
N LYS A 302 1.44 15.26 14.46
CA LYS A 302 1.52 13.90 15.05
C LYS A 302 2.10 12.90 14.04
N PHE A 303 1.74 13.05 12.78
CA PHE A 303 2.24 12.21 11.70
C PHE A 303 3.76 12.31 11.56
N TYR A 304 4.30 13.53 11.47
CA TYR A 304 5.75 13.73 11.41
C TYR A 304 6.44 13.22 12.66
N ASP A 305 5.89 13.50 13.85
CA ASP A 305 6.47 13.04 15.12
C ASP A 305 6.58 11.51 15.19
N ARG A 306 5.62 10.79 14.58
CA ARG A 306 5.58 9.32 14.57
C ARG A 306 6.44 8.68 13.47
N PHE A 307 6.41 9.20 12.24
CA PHE A 307 6.88 8.50 11.05
C PHE A 307 8.05 9.17 10.31
N GLU A 308 8.50 10.35 10.73
CA GLU A 308 9.63 11.03 10.08
C GLU A 308 10.89 10.17 10.13
N GLY A 309 11.54 9.97 8.98
CA GLY A 309 12.71 9.09 8.84
C GLY A 309 12.41 7.59 8.80
N LEU A 310 11.15 7.17 8.95
CA LEU A 310 10.76 5.76 8.91
C LEU A 310 10.17 5.34 7.58
N ALA A 311 9.52 6.25 6.86
CA ALA A 311 8.84 5.98 5.61
C ALA A 311 9.25 6.97 4.52
N ALA A 312 9.28 6.51 3.27
CA ALA A 312 9.53 7.34 2.09
C ALA A 312 8.28 8.09 1.66
N SER A 313 7.12 7.44 1.78
CA SER A 313 5.81 8.02 1.42
C SER A 313 4.70 7.51 2.33
N VAL A 314 3.62 8.28 2.37
CA VAL A 314 2.43 7.94 3.13
C VAL A 314 1.19 8.37 2.37
N ALA A 315 0.17 7.53 2.38
CA ALA A 315 -1.20 7.89 2.06
C ALA A 315 -2.07 7.64 3.30
N PHE A 316 -3.23 8.26 3.34
CA PHE A 316 -4.14 8.05 4.48
C PHE A 316 -5.22 7.05 4.10
N PHE A 317 -5.44 6.11 4.99
CA PHE A 317 -6.59 5.22 4.87
C PHE A 317 -7.83 6.01 5.25
N ASP A 318 -8.58 6.39 4.23
CA ASP A 318 -9.78 7.20 4.34
C ASP A 318 -10.99 6.49 3.75
N ASN A 319 -12.12 6.64 4.40
CA ASN A 319 -13.43 6.12 3.99
C ASN A 319 -14.40 7.25 3.63
N SER A 320 -13.92 8.46 3.29
CA SER A 320 -14.77 9.61 2.93
C SER A 320 -15.50 9.46 1.59
N GLY A 321 -15.26 8.35 0.88
CA GLY A 321 -15.88 8.08 -0.42
C GLY A 321 -15.28 8.94 -1.53
N ASP A 322 -16.15 9.63 -2.29
CA ASP A 322 -15.74 10.42 -3.45
C ASP A 322 -15.49 11.92 -3.11
N ASP A 323 -15.63 12.30 -1.84
CA ASP A 323 -15.36 13.68 -1.39
C ASP A 323 -13.84 13.87 -1.16
N LEU A 324 -13.24 14.71 -1.99
CA LEU A 324 -11.81 15.01 -1.92
C LEU A 324 -11.45 16.10 -0.91
N ALA A 325 -12.40 16.93 -0.49
CA ALA A 325 -12.10 18.12 0.31
C ALA A 325 -11.34 17.81 1.62
N PRO A 326 -11.71 16.79 2.42
CA PRO A 326 -10.95 16.46 3.64
C PRO A 326 -9.51 16.05 3.36
N GLN A 327 -9.27 15.30 2.28
CA GLN A 327 -7.92 14.84 1.93
C GLN A 327 -7.05 15.97 1.37
N LEU A 328 -7.63 16.87 0.58
CA LEU A 328 -6.94 18.08 0.10
C LEU A 328 -6.56 19.00 1.27
N GLU A 329 -7.44 19.21 2.24
CA GLU A 329 -7.15 20.00 3.44
C GLU A 329 -6.02 19.37 4.27
N LEU A 330 -6.09 18.06 4.49
CA LEU A 330 -5.04 17.34 5.21
C LEU A 330 -3.70 17.39 4.48
N ASN A 331 -3.71 17.23 3.15
CA ASN A 331 -2.47 17.35 2.35
C ASN A 331 -1.87 18.76 2.47
N ALA A 332 -2.69 19.81 2.44
CA ALA A 332 -2.21 21.19 2.63
C ALA A 332 -1.59 21.39 4.02
N ALA A 333 -2.20 20.84 5.08
CA ALA A 333 -1.65 20.88 6.43
C ALA A 333 -0.29 20.15 6.54
N LEU A 334 -0.16 18.98 5.91
CA LEU A 334 1.09 18.22 5.86
C LEU A 334 2.20 18.97 5.11
N ARG A 335 1.90 19.59 3.99
CA ARG A 335 2.85 20.43 3.22
C ARG A 335 3.31 21.63 4.05
N THR A 336 2.40 22.25 4.79
CA THR A 336 2.71 23.37 5.69
C THR A 336 3.68 22.92 6.80
N GLU A 337 3.39 21.79 7.45
CA GLU A 337 4.25 21.22 8.49
C GLU A 337 5.62 20.78 7.94
N GLN A 338 5.64 20.22 6.72
CA GLN A 338 6.88 19.88 6.01
C GLN A 338 7.78 21.10 5.83
N ALA A 339 7.21 22.20 5.33
CA ALA A 339 7.94 23.46 5.11
C ALA A 339 8.44 24.06 6.43
N ARG A 340 7.62 24.03 7.49
CA ARG A 340 7.98 24.49 8.84
C ARG A 340 9.20 23.73 9.40
N ARG A 341 9.20 22.39 9.28
CA ARG A 341 10.31 21.54 9.74
C ARG A 341 11.58 21.73 8.93
N ALA A 342 11.45 21.88 7.61
CA ALA A 342 12.58 22.15 6.74
C ALA A 342 13.25 23.48 7.11
N ALA A 343 12.47 24.55 7.33
CA ALA A 343 12.98 25.85 7.75
C ALA A 343 13.65 25.82 9.14
N ALA A 344 13.15 25.01 10.07
CA ALA A 344 13.76 24.84 11.39
C ALA A 344 15.14 24.16 11.33
N ARG A 345 15.32 23.18 10.43
CA ARG A 345 16.61 22.48 10.24
C ARG A 345 17.72 23.38 9.67
N ILE A 346 17.35 24.34 8.83
CA ILE A 346 18.32 25.30 8.24
C ILE A 346 18.82 26.29 9.28
N LYS A 347 18.07 26.55 10.36
CA LYS A 347 18.40 27.50 11.42
C LYS A 347 19.27 26.93 12.56
N VAL A 348 19.57 25.63 12.53
CA VAL A 348 20.50 25.01 13.50
C VAL A 348 21.88 25.05 12.86
N PRO A 349 22.85 25.81 13.44
CA PRO A 349 24.21 25.95 12.90
C PRO A 349 25.00 24.65 13.00
#